data_7ea1af81cf8534cb3dc354eb79af4290
#
_entry.id   7ea1af81cf8534cb3dc354eb79af4290
#
_cell.length_a   1.000
_cell.length_b   1.000
_cell.length_c   1.000
_cell.angle_alpha   90.00
_cell.angle_beta   90.00
_cell.angle_gamma   90.00
#
_symmetry.space_group_name_H-M   'P 1'
#
loop_
_entity.id
_entity.type
_entity.pdbx_description
1 polymer ?
#
loop_
_entity_poly.entity_id
_entity_poly.type
_entity_poly.pdbx_seq_one_letter_code
_entity_poly.pdbx_strand_id
1 'polypeptide(L)'
;MKIPQIRCSDVNAVKRIIFLLVLLIPFCLAGCSSDDDEGDNGGEGPNEDAPVSYVLGSGNTNMPSSGTIIAQYADAPVGSEIRRLVDDNADTKYVTYHSSFNITWNGNSSKAVTAYSLTSAADTPEMDPKDWTLYGSNDNTTWTELDAQTNQLFAARKEEKSYEVDNATSYRYYRLSVEANNGGAATQIAEWKLVAMRSYTENINDLIASKGSSTFSAITPMGRQHENDREATAADLKWL
;
A
#
# COMPACT_ATOMS: atom_id res chain seq x y z
N MET A 1 29.36 2.62 -48.45
CA MET A 1 28.03 2.50 -47.87
C MET A 1 28.16 2.86 -46.38
N LYS A 2 27.77 4.11 -46.01
CA LYS A 2 27.96 4.63 -44.65
C LYS A 2 26.66 4.35 -43.84
N ILE A 3 26.80 3.65 -42.74
CA ILE A 3 25.72 3.37 -41.77
C ILE A 3 25.54 4.63 -40.90
N PRO A 4 24.37 5.24 -40.79
CA PRO A 4 24.17 6.38 -39.92
C PRO A 4 24.13 5.92 -38.45
N GLN A 5 24.90 6.62 -37.63
CA GLN A 5 24.91 6.48 -36.17
C GLN A 5 23.66 7.17 -35.63
N ILE A 6 22.81 6.40 -34.94
CA ILE A 6 21.63 6.91 -34.22
C ILE A 6 22.11 7.41 -32.86
N ARG A 7 21.97 8.72 -32.62
CA ARG A 7 22.24 9.33 -31.30
C ARG A 7 21.10 9.02 -30.33
N CYS A 8 21.46 8.56 -29.13
CA CYS A 8 20.59 8.28 -28.02
C CYS A 8 20.09 9.60 -27.39
N SER A 9 19.06 10.23 -27.96
CA SER A 9 18.44 11.44 -27.41
C SER A 9 16.94 11.60 -27.69
N ASP A 10 16.24 10.54 -28.10
CA ASP A 10 14.79 10.62 -28.34
C ASP A 10 14.02 9.49 -27.66
N VAL A 11 13.97 9.57 -26.32
CA VAL A 11 13.11 8.68 -25.51
C VAL A 11 11.63 8.93 -25.79
N ASN A 12 11.29 10.12 -26.30
CA ASN A 12 9.92 10.49 -26.68
C ASN A 12 9.43 9.89 -28.01
N ALA A 13 10.32 9.43 -28.88
CA ALA A 13 9.94 8.82 -30.15
C ALA A 13 9.43 7.39 -30.00
N VAL A 14 9.91 6.65 -28.99
CA VAL A 14 9.51 5.26 -28.74
C VAL A 14 8.11 5.18 -28.13
N LYS A 15 7.70 6.17 -27.32
CA LYS A 15 6.34 6.27 -26.77
C LYS A 15 5.25 6.44 -27.86
N ARG A 16 5.58 7.05 -29.00
CA ARG A 16 4.61 7.28 -30.10
C ARG A 16 4.38 6.08 -31.03
N ILE A 17 5.30 5.12 -31.07
CA ILE A 17 5.22 3.97 -31.99
C ILE A 17 4.35 2.85 -31.40
N ILE A 18 4.29 2.71 -30.08
CA ILE A 18 3.48 1.67 -29.43
C ILE A 18 2.00 2.04 -29.44
N PHE A 19 1.66 3.33 -29.49
CA PHE A 19 0.25 3.78 -29.52
C PHE A 19 -0.41 3.65 -30.90
N LEU A 20 0.37 3.45 -31.99
CA LEU A 20 -0.19 3.44 -33.35
C LEU A 20 -0.55 2.05 -33.87
N LEU A 21 -0.31 0.97 -33.10
CA LEU A 21 -0.53 -0.40 -33.58
C LEU A 21 -1.82 -1.05 -33.06
N VAL A 22 -2.66 -0.37 -32.27
CA VAL A 22 -3.89 -0.92 -31.70
C VAL A 22 -5.18 -0.31 -32.27
N LEU A 23 -5.10 0.61 -33.26
CA LEU A 23 -6.27 1.29 -33.83
C LEU A 23 -6.47 0.96 -35.31
N LEU A 24 -6.85 -0.30 -35.61
CA LEU A 24 -7.48 -0.69 -36.88
C LEU A 24 -8.57 -1.72 -36.62
N ILE A 25 -9.71 -1.24 -36.11
CA ILE A 25 -10.99 -1.93 -36.27
C ILE A 25 -11.97 -0.90 -36.85
N PRO A 26 -12.54 -1.11 -38.04
CA PRO A 26 -13.52 -0.21 -38.60
C PRO A 26 -14.87 -0.42 -37.96
N PHE A 27 -15.42 0.59 -37.32
CA PHE A 27 -16.83 0.62 -36.93
C PHE A 27 -17.60 1.45 -37.99
N CYS A 28 -18.44 0.76 -38.74
CA CYS A 28 -19.36 1.35 -39.70
C CYS A 28 -20.73 1.62 -39.06
N LEU A 29 -21.24 2.83 -39.31
CA LEU A 29 -22.63 3.22 -39.55
C LEU A 29 -23.57 3.32 -38.34
N ALA A 30 -24.39 4.28 -38.18
CA ALA A 30 -25.05 5.25 -39.01
C ALA A 30 -25.78 6.27 -38.15
N GLY A 31 -25.81 7.49 -38.61
CA GLY A 31 -27.05 8.18 -38.84
C GLY A 31 -27.47 9.30 -37.89
N CYS A 32 -27.52 10.47 -38.50
CA CYS A 32 -28.41 11.62 -38.31
C CYS A 32 -28.09 12.67 -37.25
N SER A 33 -27.56 13.72 -37.76
CA SER A 33 -28.01 15.15 -37.89
C SER A 33 -28.45 15.86 -36.62
N SER A 34 -27.83 16.89 -36.41
CA SER A 34 -28.07 18.34 -36.45
C SER A 34 -27.58 19.06 -35.19
N ASP A 35 -26.81 20.05 -35.53
CA ASP A 35 -26.68 21.42 -35.02
C ASP A 35 -25.98 21.68 -33.67
N ASP A 36 -24.80 22.33 -33.90
CA ASP A 36 -24.27 23.50 -33.21
C ASP A 36 -24.21 23.51 -31.68
N ASP A 37 -23.00 23.25 -31.17
CA ASP A 37 -22.25 24.19 -30.33
C ASP A 37 -20.80 23.75 -30.21
N GLU A 38 -19.90 24.57 -30.72
CA GLU A 38 -18.47 24.46 -30.53
C GLU A 38 -18.14 24.77 -29.05
N GLY A 39 -18.16 23.75 -28.20
CA GLY A 39 -17.48 23.73 -26.91
C GLY A 39 -16.28 22.84 -27.07
N ASP A 40 -15.11 23.41 -27.37
CA ASP A 40 -13.82 22.75 -27.21
C ASP A 40 -13.59 22.40 -25.71
N ASN A 41 -14.21 21.32 -25.26
CA ASN A 41 -13.80 20.63 -24.06
C ASN A 41 -12.63 19.72 -24.44
N GLY A 42 -11.45 20.31 -24.55
CA GLY A 42 -10.20 19.61 -24.48
C GLY A 42 -10.19 18.83 -23.14
N GLY A 43 -10.75 17.62 -23.16
CA GLY A 43 -10.64 16.70 -22.05
C GLY A 43 -9.15 16.41 -21.86
N GLU A 44 -8.53 17.10 -20.90
CA GLU A 44 -7.24 16.66 -20.39
C GLU A 44 -7.44 15.19 -19.98
N GLY A 45 -6.65 14.30 -20.59
CA GLY A 45 -6.58 12.92 -20.15
C GLY A 45 -6.27 12.89 -18.66
N PRO A 46 -6.52 11.77 -17.97
CA PRO A 46 -6.21 11.67 -16.55
C PRO A 46 -4.77 12.11 -16.34
N ASN A 47 -4.58 13.08 -15.42
CA ASN A 47 -3.24 13.55 -15.05
C ASN A 47 -2.51 12.41 -14.34
N GLU A 48 -1.64 11.71 -15.05
CA GLU A 48 -0.87 10.56 -14.52
C GLU A 48 0.04 10.95 -13.36
N ASP A 49 0.39 12.23 -13.25
CA ASP A 49 1.20 12.77 -12.15
C ASP A 49 0.35 13.19 -10.92
N ALA A 50 -0.98 13.05 -10.99
CA ALA A 50 -1.85 13.35 -9.87
C ALA A 50 -1.94 12.19 -8.87
N PRO A 51 -2.09 12.46 -7.55
CA PRO A 51 -2.33 11.41 -6.57
C PRO A 51 -3.65 10.68 -6.80
N VAL A 52 -3.65 9.36 -6.61
CA VAL A 52 -4.85 8.52 -6.66
C VAL A 52 -5.04 7.83 -5.31
N SER A 53 -6.29 7.67 -4.89
CA SER A 53 -6.63 7.08 -3.60
C SER A 53 -7.65 5.96 -3.71
N TYR A 54 -7.59 5.02 -2.75
CA TYR A 54 -8.55 3.94 -2.58
C TYR A 54 -8.92 3.81 -1.09
N VAL A 55 -10.22 3.71 -0.80
CA VAL A 55 -10.75 3.58 0.57
C VAL A 55 -10.86 2.12 0.95
N LEU A 56 -10.25 1.75 2.08
CA LEU A 56 -10.34 0.42 2.68
C LEU A 56 -11.35 0.42 3.82
N GLY A 57 -12.30 -0.52 3.74
CA GLY A 57 -13.24 -0.79 4.82
C GLY A 57 -12.60 -1.52 6.02
N SER A 58 -13.41 -1.76 7.04
CA SER A 58 -13.05 -2.63 8.16
C SER A 58 -12.92 -4.08 7.68
N GLY A 59 -11.94 -4.81 8.22
CA GLY A 59 -11.68 -6.23 7.88
C GLY A 59 -10.58 -6.45 6.86
N ASN A 60 -9.91 -5.40 6.36
CA ASN A 60 -8.68 -5.56 5.63
C ASN A 60 -7.58 -6.05 6.58
N THR A 61 -6.84 -7.09 6.17
CA THR A 61 -5.80 -7.74 7.00
C THR A 61 -4.42 -7.10 6.81
N ASN A 62 -4.23 -6.32 5.73
CA ASN A 62 -2.96 -5.69 5.41
C ASN A 62 -2.72 -4.39 6.19
N MET A 63 -3.80 -3.72 6.62
CA MET A 63 -3.69 -2.43 7.29
C MET A 63 -4.27 -2.48 8.70
N PRO A 64 -3.70 -1.70 9.65
CA PRO A 64 -4.04 -1.79 11.07
C PRO A 64 -5.41 -1.22 11.43
N SER A 65 -6.09 -0.59 10.50
CA SER A 65 -7.44 -0.02 10.65
C SER A 65 -8.12 0.10 9.29
N SER A 66 -9.40 0.49 9.24
CA SER A 66 -9.97 1.09 8.04
C SER A 66 -9.28 2.44 7.73
N GLY A 67 -9.32 2.88 6.50
CA GLY A 67 -8.65 4.12 6.10
C GLY A 67 -8.59 4.30 4.59
N THR A 68 -7.61 5.08 4.13
CA THR A 68 -7.39 5.38 2.71
C THR A 68 -5.93 5.15 2.36
N ILE A 69 -5.67 4.38 1.31
CA ILE A 69 -4.35 4.28 0.71
C ILE A 69 -4.26 5.25 -0.46
N ILE A 70 -3.13 5.93 -0.59
CA ILE A 70 -2.90 7.00 -1.56
C ILE A 70 -1.58 6.73 -2.25
N ALA A 71 -1.61 6.57 -3.58
CA ALA A 71 -0.42 6.58 -4.42
C ALA A 71 -0.11 8.00 -4.89
N GLN A 72 1.16 8.31 -5.02
CA GLN A 72 1.62 9.62 -5.50
C GLN A 72 1.21 9.87 -6.96
N TYR A 73 1.17 8.83 -7.79
CA TYR A 73 0.90 8.91 -9.21
C TYR A 73 -0.31 8.05 -9.60
N ALA A 74 -1.09 8.52 -10.58
CA ALA A 74 -2.25 7.82 -11.14
C ALA A 74 -1.92 7.10 -12.45
N ASP A 75 -0.68 6.62 -12.59
CA ASP A 75 -0.10 6.02 -13.81
C ASP A 75 -0.24 4.49 -13.88
N ALA A 76 -0.88 3.88 -12.88
CA ALA A 76 -1.01 2.43 -12.78
C ALA A 76 -1.80 1.84 -13.96
N PRO A 77 -1.31 0.78 -14.61
CA PRO A 77 -2.07 0.07 -15.64
C PRO A 77 -3.38 -0.51 -15.07
N VAL A 78 -4.39 -0.63 -15.94
CA VAL A 78 -5.65 -1.27 -15.59
C VAL A 78 -5.41 -2.68 -15.03
N GLY A 79 -5.96 -2.95 -13.85
CA GLY A 79 -5.79 -4.20 -13.12
C GLY A 79 -4.59 -4.20 -12.16
N SER A 80 -3.76 -3.13 -12.15
CA SER A 80 -2.60 -2.97 -11.26
C SER A 80 -2.67 -1.68 -10.43
N GLU A 81 -3.87 -1.21 -10.16
CA GLU A 81 -4.13 0.01 -9.41
C GLU A 81 -3.73 -0.16 -7.92
N ILE A 82 -3.59 0.96 -7.20
CA ILE A 82 -3.13 1.02 -5.80
C ILE A 82 -3.89 0.07 -4.84
N ARG A 83 -5.15 -0.24 -5.12
CA ARG A 83 -5.95 -1.19 -4.32
C ARG A 83 -5.35 -2.60 -4.29
N ARG A 84 -4.57 -2.97 -5.33
CA ARG A 84 -3.92 -4.29 -5.45
C ARG A 84 -2.78 -4.47 -4.46
N LEU A 85 -2.25 -3.38 -3.95
CA LEU A 85 -1.19 -3.41 -2.94
C LEU A 85 -1.67 -3.88 -1.56
N VAL A 86 -2.98 -3.92 -1.34
CA VAL A 86 -3.59 -4.18 -0.03
C VAL A 86 -4.81 -5.10 -0.13
N ASP A 87 -4.89 -5.95 -1.15
CA ASP A 87 -6.04 -6.84 -1.36
C ASP A 87 -5.84 -8.27 -0.81
N ASP A 88 -4.72 -8.51 -0.11
CA ASP A 88 -4.32 -9.79 0.48
C ASP A 88 -4.22 -10.92 -0.58
N ASN A 89 -3.75 -10.57 -1.78
CA ASN A 89 -3.64 -11.49 -2.90
C ASN A 89 -2.32 -11.30 -3.66
N ALA A 90 -1.31 -12.10 -3.33
CA ALA A 90 0.01 -12.06 -3.98
C ALA A 90 0.00 -12.40 -5.50
N ASP A 91 -1.15 -12.78 -6.07
CA ASP A 91 -1.33 -12.95 -7.52
C ASP A 91 -1.64 -11.65 -8.24
N THR A 92 -2.03 -10.61 -7.51
CA THR A 92 -2.22 -9.24 -8.01
C THR A 92 -1.04 -8.37 -7.61
N LYS A 93 -0.93 -7.18 -8.18
CA LYS A 93 0.14 -6.24 -7.87
C LYS A 93 -0.25 -4.81 -8.17
N TYR A 94 0.32 -3.88 -7.44
CA TYR A 94 0.42 -2.47 -7.82
C TYR A 94 1.61 -2.25 -8.74
N VAL A 95 1.45 -1.40 -9.75
CA VAL A 95 2.51 -1.00 -10.69
C VAL A 95 2.48 0.51 -10.88
N THR A 96 3.65 1.14 -10.89
CA THR A 96 3.86 2.54 -11.31
C THR A 96 5.05 2.63 -12.24
N TYR A 97 5.04 3.55 -13.20
CA TYR A 97 6.16 3.79 -14.12
C TYR A 97 7.25 4.68 -13.53
N HIS A 98 7.31 4.75 -12.20
CA HIS A 98 8.32 5.50 -11.46
C HIS A 98 9.22 4.54 -10.66
N SER A 99 10.52 4.84 -10.60
CA SER A 99 11.48 4.15 -9.74
C SER A 99 11.55 4.75 -8.33
N SER A 100 11.06 5.99 -8.16
CA SER A 100 10.97 6.69 -6.88
C SER A 100 9.60 7.32 -6.73
N PHE A 101 8.89 7.01 -5.62
CA PHE A 101 7.53 7.45 -5.37
C PHE A 101 7.14 7.22 -3.91
N ASN A 102 6.02 7.81 -3.50
CA ASN A 102 5.43 7.63 -2.19
C ASN A 102 4.08 6.92 -2.25
N ILE A 103 3.86 6.03 -1.29
CA ILE A 103 2.54 5.48 -0.98
C ILE A 103 2.21 5.86 0.45
N THR A 104 1.05 6.46 0.69
CA THR A 104 0.64 6.90 2.03
C THR A 104 -0.61 6.16 2.47
N TRP A 105 -0.56 5.55 3.64
CA TRP A 105 -1.70 5.09 4.39
C TRP A 105 -2.22 6.20 5.31
N ASN A 106 -3.51 6.53 5.23
CA ASN A 106 -4.21 7.43 6.14
C ASN A 106 -5.27 6.62 6.91
N GLY A 107 -4.91 6.20 8.12
CA GLY A 107 -5.79 5.41 8.97
C GLY A 107 -6.92 6.24 9.58
N ASN A 108 -8.09 5.63 9.80
CA ASN A 108 -9.17 6.25 10.55
C ASN A 108 -8.89 6.35 12.06
N SER A 109 -7.90 5.59 12.53
CA SER A 109 -7.38 5.67 13.90
C SER A 109 -5.86 5.57 13.89
N SER A 110 -5.22 6.24 14.85
CA SER A 110 -3.77 6.12 15.06
C SER A 110 -3.45 4.77 15.69
N LYS A 111 -2.43 4.10 15.20
CA LYS A 111 -1.92 2.81 15.70
C LYS A 111 -0.40 2.87 15.78
N ALA A 112 0.21 2.15 16.72
CA ALA A 112 1.66 1.96 16.75
C ALA A 112 2.02 0.74 15.90
N VAL A 113 2.61 0.97 14.73
CA VAL A 113 3.10 -0.09 13.84
C VAL A 113 4.45 -0.57 14.36
N THR A 114 4.57 -1.87 14.62
CA THR A 114 5.76 -2.53 15.14
C THR A 114 6.44 -3.45 14.14
N ALA A 115 5.79 -3.71 13.02
CA ALA A 115 6.38 -4.42 11.89
C ALA A 115 5.64 -4.05 10.60
N TYR A 116 6.28 -4.29 9.48
CA TYR A 116 5.65 -4.22 8.16
C TYR A 116 6.23 -5.30 7.25
N SER A 117 5.53 -5.59 6.16
CA SER A 117 6.07 -6.47 5.12
C SER A 117 5.81 -5.94 3.73
N LEU A 118 6.69 -6.31 2.80
CA LEU A 118 6.52 -6.16 1.37
C LEU A 118 6.57 -7.54 0.71
N THR A 119 5.66 -7.78 -0.23
CA THR A 119 5.64 -9.00 -1.04
C THR A 119 6.01 -8.67 -2.48
N SER A 120 7.00 -9.38 -3.04
CA SER A 120 7.38 -9.24 -4.44
C SER A 120 6.28 -9.76 -5.37
N ALA A 121 6.19 -9.18 -6.57
CA ALA A 121 5.24 -9.64 -7.57
C ALA A 121 5.64 -10.99 -8.21
N ALA A 122 4.75 -11.54 -9.04
CA ALA A 122 4.94 -12.85 -9.66
C ALA A 122 5.97 -12.88 -10.80
N ASP A 123 6.36 -11.71 -11.32
CA ASP A 123 7.19 -11.54 -12.52
C ASP A 123 8.32 -10.53 -12.30
N THR A 124 9.11 -10.27 -13.31
CA THR A 124 10.06 -9.16 -13.54
C THR A 124 10.81 -8.67 -12.29
N PRO A 125 11.84 -9.40 -11.80
CA PRO A 125 12.59 -9.02 -10.59
C PRO A 125 13.23 -7.63 -10.64
N GLU A 126 13.54 -7.14 -11.84
CA GLU A 126 14.12 -5.81 -12.06
C GLU A 126 13.15 -4.68 -11.65
N MET A 127 11.86 -4.96 -11.59
CA MET A 127 10.83 -4.01 -11.17
C MET A 127 10.54 -4.05 -9.67
N ASP A 128 11.14 -4.96 -8.89
CA ASP A 128 10.96 -5.00 -7.45
C ASP A 128 11.60 -3.76 -6.79
N PRO A 129 11.02 -3.23 -5.70
CA PRO A 129 11.63 -2.17 -4.92
C PRO A 129 12.96 -2.65 -4.32
N LYS A 130 13.94 -1.75 -4.30
CA LYS A 130 15.30 -2.02 -3.83
C LYS A 130 15.66 -1.22 -2.59
N ASP A 131 15.35 0.06 -2.62
CA ASP A 131 15.63 0.99 -1.55
C ASP A 131 14.33 1.71 -1.15
N TRP A 132 14.03 1.76 0.14
CA TRP A 132 12.83 2.44 0.64
C TRP A 132 12.97 2.81 2.11
N THR A 133 12.15 3.78 2.53
CA THR A 133 12.03 4.20 3.91
C THR A 133 10.56 4.18 4.34
N LEU A 134 10.29 3.66 5.55
CA LEU A 134 9.00 3.75 6.21
C LEU A 134 8.98 4.94 7.15
N TYR A 135 7.96 5.77 7.03
CA TYR A 135 7.73 6.94 7.88
C TYR A 135 6.39 6.87 8.61
N GLY A 136 6.31 7.51 9.79
CA GLY A 136 5.09 7.78 10.53
C GLY A 136 4.82 9.28 10.66
N SER A 137 3.52 9.66 10.68
CA SER A 137 3.10 11.06 10.87
C SER A 137 1.70 11.13 11.50
N ASN A 138 1.41 12.24 12.21
CA ASN A 138 0.06 12.53 12.72
C ASN A 138 -0.62 13.70 12.00
N ASP A 139 0.13 14.49 11.20
CA ASP A 139 -0.34 15.69 10.49
C ASP A 139 -0.18 15.60 8.96
N ASN A 140 0.41 14.50 8.45
CA ASN A 140 0.75 14.29 7.03
C ASN A 140 1.74 15.33 6.46
N THR A 141 2.42 16.07 7.31
CA THR A 141 3.40 17.11 6.94
C THR A 141 4.75 16.87 7.58
N THR A 142 4.75 16.56 8.88
CA THR A 142 5.95 16.23 9.65
C THR A 142 6.09 14.72 9.75
N TRP A 143 7.17 14.18 9.21
CA TRP A 143 7.41 12.75 9.10
C TRP A 143 8.55 12.30 9.99
N THR A 144 8.35 11.23 10.73
CA THR A 144 9.38 10.54 11.51
C THR A 144 9.79 9.28 10.75
N GLU A 145 11.08 9.14 10.48
CA GLU A 145 11.64 7.89 9.95
C GLU A 145 11.51 6.78 10.99
N LEU A 146 11.01 5.63 10.57
CA LEU A 146 10.79 4.47 11.41
C LEU A 146 11.72 3.30 11.04
N ASP A 147 11.99 3.13 9.75
CA ASP A 147 12.88 2.11 9.24
C ASP A 147 13.35 2.48 7.83
N ALA A 148 14.58 2.11 7.48
CA ALA A 148 15.15 2.31 6.15
C ALA A 148 15.82 1.03 5.65
N GLN A 149 15.47 0.61 4.45
CA GLN A 149 16.01 -0.56 3.79
C GLN A 149 16.75 -0.20 2.52
N THR A 150 17.90 -0.79 2.31
CA THR A 150 18.76 -0.54 1.14
C THR A 150 19.25 -1.84 0.52
N ASN A 151 19.45 -1.84 -0.81
CA ASN A 151 19.97 -2.97 -1.58
C ASN A 151 19.17 -4.27 -1.37
N GLN A 152 17.86 -4.17 -1.20
CA GLN A 152 17.00 -5.32 -1.00
C GLN A 152 16.81 -6.10 -2.31
N LEU A 153 16.83 -7.41 -2.18
CA LEU A 153 16.58 -8.35 -3.28
C LEU A 153 15.59 -9.42 -2.80
N PHE A 154 14.55 -9.68 -3.56
CA PHE A 154 13.65 -10.79 -3.34
C PHE A 154 14.20 -12.03 -4.03
N ALA A 155 14.53 -13.07 -3.24
CA ALA A 155 15.14 -14.31 -3.76
C ALA A 155 14.18 -15.17 -4.57
N ALA A 156 12.87 -15.03 -4.31
CA ALA A 156 11.79 -15.72 -5.00
C ALA A 156 10.68 -14.76 -5.43
N ARG A 157 9.85 -15.21 -6.36
CA ARG A 157 8.62 -14.47 -6.72
C ARG A 157 7.55 -14.71 -5.67
N LYS A 158 6.75 -13.67 -5.37
CA LYS A 158 5.76 -13.66 -4.29
C LYS A 158 6.37 -13.90 -2.91
N GLU A 159 7.64 -13.59 -2.76
CA GLU A 159 8.32 -13.63 -1.46
C GLU A 159 7.85 -12.46 -0.61
N GLU A 160 7.35 -12.78 0.59
CA GLU A 160 7.06 -11.80 1.63
C GLU A 160 8.30 -11.61 2.51
N LYS A 161 8.77 -10.38 2.64
CA LYS A 161 9.82 -9.99 3.57
C LYS A 161 9.23 -9.10 4.65
N SER A 162 9.46 -9.48 5.91
CA SER A 162 8.99 -8.74 7.08
C SER A 162 10.14 -8.00 7.76
N TYR A 163 9.84 -6.80 8.23
CA TYR A 163 10.77 -5.89 8.90
C TYR A 163 10.17 -5.45 10.23
N GLU A 164 10.94 -5.62 11.31
CA GLU A 164 10.54 -5.13 12.63
C GLU A 164 10.87 -3.64 12.75
N VAL A 165 10.00 -2.91 13.43
CA VAL A 165 10.11 -1.47 13.67
C VAL A 165 10.11 -1.23 15.18
N ASP A 166 11.18 -0.65 15.70
CA ASP A 166 11.23 -0.23 17.11
C ASP A 166 10.44 1.08 17.29
N ASN A 167 9.11 0.93 17.32
CA ASN A 167 8.19 2.07 17.42
C ASN A 167 7.07 1.81 18.43
N ALA A 168 7.02 2.64 19.46
CA ALA A 168 5.92 2.67 20.43
C ALA A 168 4.92 3.81 20.18
N THR A 169 5.20 4.70 19.24
CA THR A 169 4.37 5.87 18.95
C THR A 169 3.24 5.52 17.99
N SER A 170 2.02 5.93 18.33
CA SER A 170 0.87 5.77 17.44
C SER A 170 0.84 6.89 16.41
N TYR A 171 0.85 6.52 15.13
CA TYR A 171 0.68 7.43 14.01
C TYR A 171 -0.63 7.16 13.29
N ARG A 172 -1.20 8.22 12.72
CA ARG A 172 -2.37 8.15 11.85
C ARG A 172 -1.97 7.86 10.40
N TYR A 173 -0.85 8.42 9.97
CA TYR A 173 -0.32 8.29 8.63
C TYR A 173 0.95 7.45 8.65
N TYR A 174 1.06 6.53 7.71
CA TYR A 174 2.29 5.80 7.40
C TYR A 174 2.61 5.98 5.93
N ARG A 175 3.88 6.23 5.63
CA ARG A 175 4.36 6.40 4.25
C ARG A 175 5.45 5.40 3.95
N LEU A 176 5.27 4.67 2.87
CA LEU A 176 6.33 3.92 2.21
C LEU A 176 6.90 4.83 1.11
N SER A 177 8.12 5.31 1.31
CA SER A 177 8.87 6.06 0.31
C SER A 177 9.80 5.09 -0.40
N VAL A 178 9.48 4.72 -1.64
CA VAL A 178 10.37 3.93 -2.48
C VAL A 178 11.32 4.88 -3.17
N GLU A 179 12.62 4.65 -3.06
CA GLU A 179 13.69 5.51 -3.55
C GLU A 179 14.34 4.94 -4.82
N ALA A 180 14.35 3.60 -4.94
CA ALA A 180 14.86 2.91 -6.12
C ALA A 180 14.21 1.53 -6.28
N ASN A 181 14.16 1.06 -7.53
CA ASN A 181 13.89 -0.35 -7.88
C ASN A 181 15.18 -1.04 -8.35
N ASN A 182 15.11 -2.30 -8.72
CA ASN A 182 16.25 -3.10 -9.20
C ASN A 182 16.65 -2.83 -10.67
N GLY A 183 16.31 -1.65 -11.21
CA GLY A 183 16.75 -1.21 -12.55
C GLY A 183 15.68 -1.39 -13.63
N GLY A 184 14.46 -1.78 -13.28
CA GLY A 184 13.33 -1.88 -14.20
C GLY A 184 12.76 -0.50 -14.62
N ALA A 185 12.05 -0.47 -15.73
CA ALA A 185 11.39 0.74 -16.26
C ALA A 185 10.15 1.15 -15.45
N ALA A 186 9.68 0.30 -14.55
CA ALA A 186 8.55 0.50 -13.66
C ALA A 186 8.86 -0.15 -12.32
N THR A 187 8.08 0.16 -11.28
CA THR A 187 8.16 -0.55 -9.99
C THR A 187 6.87 -1.29 -9.73
N GLN A 188 6.97 -2.50 -9.20
CA GLN A 188 5.86 -3.36 -8.86
C GLN A 188 5.98 -3.87 -7.43
N ILE A 189 4.84 -3.97 -6.73
CA ILE A 189 4.73 -4.56 -5.39
C ILE A 189 3.43 -5.35 -5.35
N ALA A 190 3.46 -6.62 -4.92
CA ALA A 190 2.23 -7.41 -4.77
C ALA A 190 1.46 -6.94 -3.53
N GLU A 191 2.11 -6.93 -2.34
CA GLU A 191 1.46 -6.58 -1.10
C GLU A 191 2.33 -5.69 -0.21
N TRP A 192 1.68 -4.77 0.50
CA TRP A 192 2.23 -4.03 1.62
C TRP A 192 1.34 -4.23 2.85
N LYS A 193 1.93 -4.68 3.95
CA LYS A 193 1.23 -4.88 5.22
C LYS A 193 1.86 -4.02 6.31
N LEU A 194 1.01 -3.47 7.16
CA LEU A 194 1.39 -2.78 8.39
C LEU A 194 0.86 -3.55 9.59
N VAL A 195 1.74 -4.01 10.45
CA VAL A 195 1.39 -4.76 11.67
C VAL A 195 1.46 -3.83 12.86
N ALA A 196 0.33 -3.54 13.46
CA ALA A 196 0.27 -2.71 14.67
C ALA A 196 0.27 -3.56 15.93
N MET A 197 0.82 -3.00 16.99
CA MET A 197 0.65 -3.53 18.33
C MET A 197 -0.85 -3.57 18.67
N ARG A 198 -1.35 -4.73 19.05
CA ARG A 198 -2.71 -4.86 19.54
C ARG A 198 -2.83 -4.24 20.91
N SER A 199 -3.87 -3.44 21.12
CA SER A 199 -4.16 -2.94 22.47
C SER A 199 -4.57 -4.12 23.38
N TYR A 200 -4.39 -3.94 24.67
CA TYR A 200 -4.86 -4.91 25.68
C TYR A 200 -6.35 -5.23 25.52
N THR A 201 -7.17 -4.21 25.22
CA THR A 201 -8.62 -4.36 24.99
C THR A 201 -8.92 -5.20 23.75
N GLU A 202 -8.17 -5.00 22.64
CA GLU A 202 -8.32 -5.80 21.42
C GLU A 202 -7.97 -7.27 21.68
N ASN A 203 -6.90 -7.54 22.41
CA ASN A 203 -6.51 -8.91 22.79
C ASN A 203 -7.56 -9.59 23.68
N ILE A 204 -8.14 -8.87 24.63
CA ILE A 204 -9.22 -9.39 25.49
C ILE A 204 -10.47 -9.67 24.69
N ASN A 205 -10.86 -8.78 23.76
CA ASN A 205 -12.03 -8.99 22.91
C ASN A 205 -11.88 -10.22 22.01
N ASP A 206 -10.70 -10.43 21.43
CA ASP A 206 -10.38 -11.63 20.64
C ASP A 206 -10.47 -12.90 21.50
N LEU A 207 -9.96 -12.86 22.73
CA LEU A 207 -10.05 -13.96 23.65
C LEU A 207 -11.51 -14.26 24.03
N ILE A 208 -12.32 -13.23 24.31
CA ILE A 208 -13.76 -13.37 24.57
C ILE A 208 -14.47 -14.01 23.38
N ALA A 209 -14.20 -13.53 22.16
CA ALA A 209 -14.80 -14.07 20.94
C ALA A 209 -14.43 -15.54 20.73
N SER A 210 -13.16 -15.93 21.01
CA SER A 210 -12.68 -17.31 20.84
C SER A 210 -13.22 -18.30 21.88
N LYS A 211 -13.53 -17.84 23.09
CA LYS A 211 -13.93 -18.70 24.23
C LYS A 211 -15.44 -18.66 24.53
N GLY A 212 -16.15 -17.69 23.96
CA GLY A 212 -17.56 -17.43 24.25
C GLY A 212 -17.76 -16.59 25.52
N SER A 213 -18.80 -15.79 25.52
CA SER A 213 -19.06 -14.77 26.56
C SER A 213 -19.27 -15.34 27.96
N SER A 214 -19.79 -16.57 28.08
CA SER A 214 -20.05 -17.23 29.37
C SER A 214 -18.78 -17.54 30.17
N THR A 215 -17.64 -17.67 29.52
CA THR A 215 -16.35 -17.99 30.14
C THR A 215 -15.73 -16.77 30.83
N PHE A 216 -16.16 -15.56 30.47
CA PHE A 216 -15.56 -14.30 30.93
C PHE A 216 -16.40 -13.50 31.90
N SER A 217 -17.59 -13.97 32.24
CA SER A 217 -18.42 -13.32 33.26
C SER A 217 -17.77 -13.24 34.63
N ALA A 218 -16.78 -14.11 34.90
CA ALA A 218 -16.01 -14.12 36.13
C ALA A 218 -14.78 -13.19 36.12
N ILE A 219 -14.39 -12.63 34.98
CA ILE A 219 -13.19 -11.76 34.90
C ILE A 219 -13.49 -10.37 35.43
N THR A 220 -14.71 -9.87 35.22
CA THR A 220 -15.11 -8.54 35.71
C THR A 220 -14.95 -8.33 37.22
N PRO A 221 -15.19 -9.33 38.09
CA PRO A 221 -14.95 -9.19 39.52
C PRO A 221 -13.51 -9.19 39.93
N MET A 222 -12.58 -9.75 39.14
CA MET A 222 -11.17 -9.88 39.55
C MET A 222 -10.49 -8.52 39.79
N GLY A 223 -10.80 -7.51 38.99
CA GLY A 223 -10.29 -6.17 39.22
C GLY A 223 -10.73 -5.56 40.56
N ARG A 224 -11.87 -5.95 41.08
CA ARG A 224 -12.39 -5.45 42.36
C ARG A 224 -11.94 -6.27 43.59
N GLN A 225 -11.64 -7.54 43.40
CA GLN A 225 -11.16 -8.37 44.51
C GLN A 225 -9.73 -8.01 44.97
N HIS A 226 -8.96 -7.38 44.06
CA HIS A 226 -7.60 -6.95 44.38
C HIS A 226 -7.53 -5.56 45.02
N GLU A 227 -8.60 -4.80 45.00
CA GLU A 227 -8.64 -3.46 45.59
C GLU A 227 -8.43 -3.46 47.12
N ASN A 228 -8.73 -4.58 47.79
CA ASN A 228 -8.70 -4.64 49.23
C ASN A 228 -7.64 -5.55 49.84
N ASP A 229 -7.01 -6.47 49.11
CA ASP A 229 -6.24 -7.52 49.72
C ASP A 229 -4.78 -7.67 49.28
N ARG A 230 -4.40 -7.32 48.08
CA ARG A 230 -3.02 -7.39 47.59
C ARG A 230 -2.89 -6.87 46.13
N GLU A 231 -1.68 -6.47 45.78
CA GLU A 231 -1.35 -6.20 44.39
C GLU A 231 -1.47 -7.48 43.53
N ALA A 232 -2.03 -7.36 42.32
CA ALA A 232 -2.10 -8.47 41.36
C ALA A 232 -0.67 -8.94 41.02
N THR A 233 -0.40 -10.21 41.19
CA THR A 233 0.89 -10.79 40.88
C THR A 233 0.95 -11.25 39.41
N ALA A 234 2.16 -11.47 38.89
CA ALA A 234 2.35 -12.04 37.55
C ALA A 234 1.69 -13.45 37.41
N ALA A 235 1.43 -14.14 38.53
CA ALA A 235 0.69 -15.39 38.55
C ALA A 235 -0.81 -15.18 38.32
N ASP A 236 -1.36 -14.06 38.80
CA ASP A 236 -2.77 -13.71 38.61
C ASP A 236 -3.05 -13.33 37.14
N LEU A 237 -2.03 -12.82 36.45
CA LEU A 237 -2.10 -12.44 35.02
C LEU A 237 -1.90 -13.64 34.07
N LYS A 238 -1.44 -14.78 34.54
CA LYS A 238 -1.27 -16.01 33.73
C LYS A 238 -2.59 -16.63 33.27
N TRP A 239 -3.71 -16.16 33.77
CA TRP A 239 -5.04 -16.63 33.43
C TRP A 239 -5.73 -15.75 32.39
N LEU A 240 -5.08 -14.68 31.97
CA LEU A 240 -5.45 -13.79 30.85
C LEU A 240 -4.58 -14.08 29.64
#